data_e4476a094d5c0046f605c132739eb1a2
#
_entry.id   e4476a094d5c0046f605c132739eb1a2
#
_cell.length_a   1.000
_cell.length_b   1.000
_cell.length_c   1.000
_cell.angle_alpha   90.00
_cell.angle_beta   90.00
_cell.angle_gamma   90.00
#
_symmetry.space_group_name_H-M   'P 1'
#
loop_
_entity.id
_entity.type
_entity.pdbx_description
1 polymer ?
#
loop_
_entity_poly.entity_id
_entity_poly.type
_entity_poly.pdbx_seq_one_letter_code
_entity_poly.pdbx_strand_id
1 'polypeptide(L)'
;MYPRQAWRAIKAGMPDDVIISSDIGNNCAIGNAYQTFEKPRKYLAPGLFGPCGYGFPSILGAKIGCPDVPVIGFAGDGAFGISMNEMSSCAREEWPAITMVIFRNYQWGAEKRNTTLWFNNNFIGTELDPE
;
A
#
# COMPACT_ATOMS: atom_id res chain seq x y z
N MET A 1 -16.77 6.56 1.87
CA MET A 1 -15.78 7.15 2.81
C MET A 1 -14.75 7.92 1.98
N TYR A 2 -14.44 9.16 2.35
CA TYR A 2 -13.40 9.92 1.66
C TYR A 2 -12.00 9.45 2.10
N PRO A 3 -11.00 9.46 1.22
CA PRO A 3 -9.64 8.99 1.55
C PRO A 3 -9.05 9.63 2.81
N ARG A 4 -9.23 10.93 2.99
CA ARG A 4 -8.77 11.66 4.18
C ARG A 4 -9.42 11.16 5.48
N GLN A 5 -10.68 10.75 5.44
CA GLN A 5 -11.39 10.20 6.62
C GLN A 5 -10.84 8.81 6.95
N ALA A 6 -10.61 7.97 5.93
CA ALA A 6 -9.99 6.66 6.11
C ALA A 6 -8.60 6.78 6.75
N TRP A 7 -7.75 7.65 6.20
CA TRP A 7 -6.40 7.87 6.74
C TRP A 7 -6.41 8.41 8.17
N ARG A 8 -7.34 9.30 8.51
CA ARG A 8 -7.50 9.80 9.88
C ARG A 8 -7.87 8.68 10.84
N ALA A 9 -8.80 7.81 10.47
CA ALA A 9 -9.21 6.68 11.29
C ALA A 9 -8.08 5.66 11.48
N ILE A 10 -7.36 5.34 10.38
CA ILE A 10 -6.21 4.43 10.42
C ILE A 10 -5.13 5.01 11.35
N LYS A 11 -4.77 6.27 11.17
CA LYS A 11 -3.75 6.94 11.99
C LYS A 11 -4.11 6.94 13.48
N ALA A 12 -5.38 7.10 13.83
CA ALA A 12 -5.82 7.06 15.22
C ALA A 12 -5.63 5.69 15.89
N GLY A 13 -5.56 4.60 15.11
CA GLY A 13 -5.31 3.25 15.61
C GLY A 13 -3.88 2.76 15.43
N MET A 14 -3.00 3.57 14.84
CA MET A 14 -1.60 3.18 14.63
C MET A 14 -0.77 3.33 15.91
N PRO A 15 0.16 2.39 16.16
CA PRO A 15 1.20 2.59 17.17
C PRO A 15 2.11 3.77 16.80
N ASP A 16 2.64 4.48 17.81
CA ASP A 16 3.53 5.63 17.59
C ASP A 16 4.86 5.22 16.92
N ASP A 17 5.37 4.04 17.26
CA ASP A 17 6.62 3.52 16.69
C ASP A 17 6.36 2.43 15.65
N VAL A 18 5.70 2.79 14.55
CA VAL A 18 5.36 1.88 13.45
C VAL A 18 6.24 2.13 12.23
N ILE A 19 6.60 1.06 11.54
CA ILE A 19 7.16 1.15 10.18
C ILE A 19 6.01 0.99 9.19
N ILE A 20 5.88 1.94 8.28
CA ILE A 20 4.84 1.95 7.26
C ILE A 20 5.47 1.70 5.90
N SER A 21 4.86 0.84 5.10
CA SER A 21 5.14 0.73 3.68
C SER A 21 3.91 1.11 2.87
N SER A 22 4.09 1.89 1.82
CA SER A 22 3.03 2.18 0.85
C SER A 22 3.40 1.64 -0.51
N ASP A 23 2.48 0.91 -1.13
CA ASP A 23 2.59 0.57 -2.54
C ASP A 23 2.25 1.77 -3.42
N ILE A 24 2.61 1.71 -4.70
CA ILE A 24 2.31 2.78 -5.66
C ILE A 24 0.80 2.85 -5.96
N GLY A 25 0.34 3.97 -6.45
CA GLY A 25 -1.04 4.26 -6.81
C GLY A 25 -1.62 5.43 -6.02
N ASN A 26 -2.93 5.60 -6.06
CA ASN A 26 -3.61 6.70 -5.35
C ASN A 26 -3.38 6.65 -3.82
N ASN A 27 -3.27 5.46 -3.25
CA ASN A 27 -2.97 5.27 -1.83
C ASN A 27 -1.60 5.84 -1.45
N CYS A 28 -0.60 5.71 -2.31
CA CYS A 28 0.73 6.28 -2.09
C CYS A 28 0.68 7.82 -2.05
N ALA A 29 0.05 8.44 -3.04
CA ALA A 29 -0.10 9.89 -3.10
C ALA A 29 -0.85 10.44 -1.88
N ILE A 30 -1.91 9.76 -1.45
CA ILE A 30 -2.69 10.15 -0.28
C ILE A 30 -1.87 9.94 1.00
N GLY A 31 -1.19 8.80 1.12
CA GLY A 31 -0.30 8.50 2.25
C GLY A 31 0.79 9.55 2.40
N ASN A 32 1.49 9.87 1.32
CA ASN A 32 2.53 10.91 1.31
C ASN A 32 2.00 12.28 1.76
N ALA A 33 0.73 12.59 1.48
CA ALA A 33 0.12 13.86 1.85
C ALA A 33 -0.32 13.94 3.32
N TYR A 34 -0.62 12.80 3.95
CA TYR A 34 -1.27 12.77 5.28
C TYR A 34 -0.46 12.09 6.38
N GLN A 35 0.62 11.40 6.04
CA GLN A 35 1.48 10.78 7.03
C GLN A 35 2.46 11.79 7.64
N THR A 36 2.69 11.63 8.94
CA THR A 36 3.70 12.38 9.70
C THR A 36 4.56 11.40 10.48
N PHE A 37 5.86 11.62 10.49
CA PHE A 37 6.83 10.75 11.15
C PHE A 37 7.72 11.58 12.06
N GLU A 38 7.87 11.12 13.31
CA GLU A 38 8.76 11.74 14.28
C GLU A 38 10.19 11.15 14.23
N LYS A 39 10.33 9.97 13.62
CA LYS A 39 11.60 9.26 13.53
C LYS A 39 11.95 8.96 12.07
N PRO A 40 13.24 8.98 11.70
CA PRO A 40 13.70 8.62 10.36
C PRO A 40 13.47 7.12 10.07
N ARG A 41 13.46 6.76 8.79
CA ARG A 41 13.36 5.37 8.31
C ARG A 41 12.09 4.63 8.73
N LYS A 42 11.01 5.36 8.98
CA LYS A 42 9.71 4.78 9.36
C LYS A 42 8.73 4.70 8.18
N TYR A 43 9.10 5.24 7.03
CA TYR A 43 8.27 5.21 5.82
C TYR A 43 9.03 4.64 4.63
N LEU A 44 8.51 3.54 4.10
CA LEU A 44 9.03 2.85 2.92
C LEU A 44 8.05 3.08 1.76
N ALA A 45 8.52 3.67 0.70
CA ALA A 45 7.72 3.91 -0.50
C ALA A 45 8.56 3.63 -1.75
N PRO A 46 7.93 3.20 -2.85
CA PRO A 46 8.65 2.84 -4.08
C PRO A 46 9.08 4.11 -4.83
N GLY A 47 9.93 4.86 -4.26
CA GLY A 47 10.56 6.11 -4.66
C GLY A 47 10.36 6.57 -6.12
N LEU A 48 11.46 6.77 -6.82
CA LEU A 48 11.48 7.38 -8.15
C LEU A 48 10.89 6.48 -9.25
N PHE A 49 11.16 5.17 -9.20
CA PHE A 49 10.73 4.24 -10.23
C PHE A 49 9.25 3.84 -10.09
N GLY A 50 8.73 3.77 -8.88
CA GLY A 50 7.32 3.50 -8.60
C GLY A 50 6.80 2.12 -9.02
N PRO A 51 7.48 1.01 -8.73
CA PRO A 51 6.98 -0.32 -9.09
C PRO A 51 5.73 -0.68 -8.28
N CYS A 52 4.71 -1.21 -8.94
CA CYS A 52 3.58 -1.87 -8.28
C CYS A 52 4.01 -3.21 -7.68
N GLY A 53 3.41 -3.59 -6.56
CA GLY A 53 3.77 -4.81 -5.83
C GLY A 53 4.93 -4.64 -4.85
N TYR A 54 5.33 -3.41 -4.55
CA TYR A 54 6.39 -3.08 -3.60
C TYR A 54 5.94 -3.21 -2.14
N GLY A 55 4.71 -2.80 -1.84
CA GLY A 55 4.25 -2.57 -0.47
C GLY A 55 4.27 -3.81 0.40
N PHE A 56 3.76 -4.92 -0.08
CA PHE A 56 3.68 -6.16 0.69
C PHE A 56 5.05 -6.81 0.94
N PRO A 57 5.90 -7.06 -0.07
CA PRO A 57 7.25 -7.59 0.18
C PRO A 57 8.10 -6.71 1.09
N SER A 58 7.91 -5.38 1.02
CA SER A 58 8.66 -4.45 1.85
C SER A 58 8.35 -4.59 3.33
N ILE A 59 7.07 -4.82 3.70
CA ILE A 59 6.74 -5.03 5.12
C ILE A 59 7.25 -6.37 5.63
N LEU A 60 7.35 -7.39 4.77
CA LEU A 60 7.99 -8.66 5.15
C LEU A 60 9.47 -8.42 5.50
N GLY A 61 10.20 -7.74 4.63
CA GLY A 61 11.59 -7.37 4.88
C GLY A 61 11.76 -6.49 6.11
N ALA A 62 10.89 -5.48 6.28
CA ALA A 62 10.91 -4.60 7.45
C ALA A 62 10.68 -5.37 8.76
N LYS A 63 9.76 -6.33 8.73
CA LYS A 63 9.45 -7.14 9.91
C LYS A 63 10.58 -8.11 10.29
N ILE A 64 11.27 -8.67 9.30
CA ILE A 64 12.46 -9.49 9.54
C ILE A 64 13.58 -8.64 10.12
N GLY A 65 13.80 -7.44 9.57
CA GLY A 65 14.85 -6.53 10.04
C GLY A 65 14.57 -5.89 11.41
N CYS A 66 13.30 -5.76 11.78
CA CYS A 66 12.84 -5.12 13.01
C CYS A 66 11.69 -5.95 13.64
N PRO A 67 11.97 -7.14 14.19
CA PRO A 67 10.95 -8.09 14.62
C PRO A 67 10.03 -7.56 15.73
N ASP A 68 10.54 -6.68 16.59
CA ASP A 68 9.79 -6.13 17.72
C ASP A 68 9.00 -4.85 17.36
N VAL A 69 9.22 -4.29 16.18
CA VAL A 69 8.54 -3.06 15.75
C VAL A 69 7.26 -3.42 14.96
N PRO A 70 6.12 -2.78 15.24
CA PRO A 70 4.93 -2.92 14.42
C PRO A 70 5.20 -2.50 12.96
N VAL A 71 4.67 -3.26 12.00
CA VAL A 71 4.74 -2.91 10.58
C VAL A 71 3.36 -2.93 9.95
N ILE A 72 3.07 -1.92 9.13
CA ILE A 72 1.80 -1.78 8.42
C ILE A 72 2.07 -1.46 6.96
N GLY A 73 1.50 -2.24 6.07
CA GLY A 73 1.54 -1.97 4.62
C GLY A 73 0.23 -1.38 4.10
N PHE A 74 0.33 -0.56 3.08
CA PHE A 74 -0.81 0.00 2.36
C PHE A 74 -0.67 -0.27 0.87
N ALA A 75 -1.72 -0.79 0.24
CA ALA A 75 -1.77 -0.98 -1.21
C ALA A 75 -3.19 -0.81 -1.75
N GLY A 76 -3.31 -0.54 -3.04
CA GLY A 76 -4.52 -0.81 -3.78
C GLY A 76 -4.63 -2.32 -4.09
N ASP A 77 -5.82 -2.76 -4.46
CA ASP A 77 -6.09 -4.16 -4.84
C ASP A 77 -5.24 -4.63 -6.02
N GLY A 78 -5.05 -3.79 -7.03
CA GLY A 78 -4.19 -4.10 -8.17
C GLY A 78 -2.73 -4.32 -7.77
N ALA A 79 -2.15 -3.37 -7.04
CA ALA A 79 -0.76 -3.47 -6.61
C ALA A 79 -0.53 -4.65 -5.66
N PHE A 80 -1.44 -4.89 -4.71
CA PHE A 80 -1.37 -6.06 -3.84
C PHE A 80 -1.46 -7.37 -4.63
N GLY A 81 -2.35 -7.44 -5.64
CA GLY A 81 -2.50 -8.62 -6.49
C GLY A 81 -1.22 -9.07 -7.19
N ILE A 82 -0.31 -8.14 -7.51
CA ILE A 82 0.98 -8.45 -8.13
C ILE A 82 1.89 -9.26 -7.21
N SER A 83 1.87 -8.99 -5.90
CA SER A 83 2.78 -9.60 -4.93
C SER A 83 2.08 -10.46 -3.88
N MET A 84 0.79 -10.73 -4.01
CA MET A 84 0.04 -11.50 -3.01
C MET A 84 0.52 -12.94 -2.85
N ASN A 85 1.19 -13.51 -3.85
CA ASN A 85 1.83 -14.81 -3.77
C ASN A 85 2.91 -14.88 -2.66
N GLU A 86 3.49 -13.75 -2.28
CA GLU A 86 4.43 -13.67 -1.14
C GLU A 86 3.75 -13.99 0.21
N MET A 87 2.42 -14.07 0.25
CA MET A 87 1.69 -14.56 1.43
C MET A 87 2.09 -15.99 1.80
N SER A 88 2.52 -16.79 0.82
CA SER A 88 3.02 -18.13 1.08
C SER A 88 4.26 -18.15 1.98
N SER A 89 5.07 -17.09 1.91
CA SER A 89 6.23 -16.91 2.79
C SER A 89 5.84 -16.65 4.24
N CYS A 90 4.63 -16.10 4.47
CA CYS A 90 4.09 -15.79 5.79
C CYS A 90 3.30 -16.96 6.41
N ALA A 91 3.08 -18.04 5.67
CA ALA A 91 2.30 -19.21 6.14
C ALA A 91 3.06 -20.09 7.15
N ARG A 92 4.21 -19.66 7.60
CA ARG A 92 5.01 -20.33 8.62
C ARG A 92 4.57 -19.90 10.01
N GLU A 93 4.54 -20.82 10.95
CA GLU A 93 4.06 -20.59 12.32
C GLU A 93 4.88 -19.52 13.08
N GLU A 94 6.15 -19.39 12.76
CA GLU A 94 7.07 -18.47 13.43
C GLU A 94 7.06 -17.03 12.84
N TRP A 95 6.22 -16.74 11.86
CA TRP A 95 6.16 -15.38 11.31
C TRP A 95 5.54 -14.40 12.30
N PRO A 96 6.24 -13.30 12.62
CA PRO A 96 5.68 -12.28 13.49
C PRO A 96 4.53 -11.53 12.81
N ALA A 97 3.59 -11.04 13.61
CA ALA A 97 2.40 -10.36 13.10
C ALA A 97 2.73 -9.15 12.23
N ILE A 98 2.11 -9.08 11.08
CA ILE A 98 2.14 -7.96 10.13
C ILE A 98 0.70 -7.55 9.81
N THR A 99 0.53 -6.30 9.39
CA THR A 99 -0.78 -5.79 8.96
C THR A 99 -0.68 -5.23 7.55
N MET A 100 -1.55 -5.69 6.66
CA MET A 100 -1.69 -5.14 5.31
C MET A 100 -3.08 -4.54 5.13
N VAL A 101 -3.16 -3.27 4.81
CA VAL A 101 -4.41 -2.55 4.53
C VAL A 101 -4.57 -2.41 3.02
N ILE A 102 -5.63 -2.99 2.48
CA ILE A 102 -5.89 -2.96 1.04
C ILE A 102 -7.08 -2.03 0.76
N PHE A 103 -6.83 -0.98 -0.02
CA PHE A 103 -7.87 -0.10 -0.54
C PHE A 103 -8.42 -0.68 -1.83
N ARG A 104 -9.55 -1.35 -1.75
CA ARG A 104 -10.17 -2.02 -2.89
C ARG A 104 -11.13 -1.09 -3.62
N ASN A 105 -10.85 -0.88 -4.90
CA ASN A 105 -11.71 -0.11 -5.81
C ASN A 105 -11.97 -0.82 -7.15
N TYR A 106 -11.53 -2.07 -7.28
CA TYR A 106 -11.69 -2.95 -8.45
C TYR A 106 -11.10 -2.40 -9.75
N GLN A 107 -10.08 -1.55 -9.65
CA GLN A 107 -9.48 -0.93 -10.83
C GLN A 107 -8.07 -0.44 -10.57
N TRP A 108 -7.29 -0.29 -11.62
CA TRP A 108 -6.05 0.47 -11.65
C TRP A 108 -6.37 1.97 -11.59
N GLY A 109 -6.76 2.46 -10.42
CA GLY A 109 -7.37 3.78 -10.26
C GLY A 109 -6.47 4.95 -10.64
N ALA A 110 -5.16 4.86 -10.47
CA ALA A 110 -4.21 5.88 -10.90
C ALA A 110 -4.13 5.93 -12.43
N GLU A 111 -4.05 4.77 -13.08
CA GLU A 111 -3.99 4.63 -14.54
C GLU A 111 -5.31 5.07 -15.19
N LYS A 112 -6.45 4.70 -14.61
CA LYS A 112 -7.75 5.16 -15.07
C LYS A 112 -7.87 6.68 -15.03
N ARG A 113 -7.33 7.32 -14.00
CA ARG A 113 -7.27 8.78 -13.91
C ARG A 113 -6.38 9.38 -15.01
N ASN A 114 -5.22 8.78 -15.28
CA ASN A 114 -4.34 9.21 -16.37
C ASN A 114 -5.05 9.09 -17.72
N THR A 115 -5.78 8.00 -17.94
CA THR A 115 -6.57 7.78 -19.14
C THR A 115 -7.66 8.84 -19.31
N THR A 116 -8.30 9.26 -18.23
CA THR A 116 -9.26 10.38 -18.25
C THR A 116 -8.60 11.69 -18.70
N LEU A 117 -7.40 11.97 -18.18
CA LEU A 117 -6.71 13.24 -18.43
C LEU A 117 -6.10 13.33 -19.84
N TRP A 118 -5.58 12.20 -20.37
CA TRP A 118 -4.72 12.21 -21.55
C TRP A 118 -5.31 11.49 -22.75
N PHE A 119 -6.29 10.58 -22.56
CA PHE A 119 -6.78 9.68 -23.60
C PHE A 119 -8.30 9.73 -23.78
N ASN A 120 -8.92 10.87 -23.43
CA ASN A 120 -10.35 11.13 -23.66
C ASN A 120 -11.27 9.99 -23.15
N ASN A 121 -11.01 9.46 -21.96
CA ASN A 121 -11.76 8.37 -21.33
C ASN A 121 -11.76 7.04 -22.11
N ASN A 122 -10.78 6.82 -22.96
CA ASN A 122 -10.62 5.54 -23.63
C ASN A 122 -9.98 4.52 -22.69
N PHE A 123 -10.78 3.90 -21.83
CA PHE A 123 -10.34 2.96 -20.79
C PHE A 123 -10.05 1.59 -21.40
N ILE A 124 -8.80 1.14 -21.28
CA ILE A 124 -8.36 -0.19 -21.72
C ILE A 124 -7.53 -0.81 -20.60
N GLY A 125 -7.96 -1.99 -20.11
CA GLY A 125 -7.22 -2.75 -19.11
C GLY A 125 -7.13 -2.09 -17.73
N THR A 126 -8.03 -1.17 -17.39
CA THR A 126 -8.04 -0.46 -16.10
C THR A 126 -8.95 -1.10 -15.05
N GLU A 127 -9.82 -1.98 -15.44
CA GLU A 127 -10.74 -2.69 -14.55
C GLU A 127 -10.11 -4.02 -14.07
N LEU A 128 -10.29 -4.34 -12.80
CA LEU A 128 -9.79 -5.57 -12.17
C LEU A 128 -10.90 -6.60 -11.92
N ASP A 129 -12.14 -6.17 -12.00
CA ASP A 129 -13.33 -7.03 -11.88
C ASP A 129 -14.17 -6.82 -13.14
N PRO A 130 -14.02 -7.67 -14.17
CA PRO A 130 -14.89 -7.62 -15.32
C PRO A 130 -16.32 -8.05 -14.89
N GLU A 131 -17.30 -7.19 -15.12
CA GLU A 131 -18.71 -7.53 -14.99
C GLU A 131 -19.14 -8.65 -15.95
#